data_a8ae61716df9b082553a429c0b8cc3a8
#
_entry.id   a8ae61716df9b082553a429c0b8cc3a8
#
_cell.length_a   1.000
_cell.length_b   1.000
_cell.length_c   1.000
_cell.angle_alpha   90.00
_cell.angle_beta   90.00
_cell.angle_gamma   90.00
#
_symmetry.space_group_name_H-M   'P 1'
#
loop_
_entity.id
_entity.type
_entity.pdbx_description
1 polymer ?
#
loop_
_entity_poly.entity_id
_entity_poly.type
_entity_poly.pdbx_seq_one_letter_code
_entity_poly.pdbx_strand_id
1 'polypeptide(L)' 'MENAYTSSQIRNAAAALIKDNDKNLEISDPGYDTGYIEGVHDGLVDLLNKLGIIHDFQYMNYS' A
#
# COMPACT_ATOMS: atom_id res chain seq x y z
N MET A 1 21.80 15.61 8.29
CA MET A 1 21.63 15.27 6.90
C MET A 1 20.21 14.87 6.59
N GLU A 2 19.61 15.52 5.67
CA GLU A 2 18.24 15.20 5.31
C GLU A 2 18.18 14.35 4.07
N ASN A 3 17.30 13.39 4.11
CA ASN A 3 16.94 12.63 2.93
C ASN A 3 15.57 13.13 2.49
N ALA A 4 15.59 14.04 1.53
CA ALA A 4 14.34 14.56 1.01
C ALA A 4 13.91 13.71 -0.16
N TYR A 5 12.81 13.03 -0.02
CA TYR A 5 12.26 12.20 -1.08
C TYR A 5 11.19 12.97 -1.82
N THR A 6 11.15 12.79 -3.14
CA THR A 6 10.10 13.41 -3.94
C THR A 6 8.80 12.63 -3.76
N SER A 7 7.69 13.27 -4.11
CA SER A 7 6.39 12.59 -4.08
C SER A 7 6.40 11.36 -4.96
N SER A 8 7.07 11.42 -6.11
CA SER A 8 7.17 10.29 -7.01
C SER A 8 7.92 9.13 -6.38
N GLN A 9 9.00 9.43 -5.67
CA GLN A 9 9.78 8.39 -5.01
C GLN A 9 8.97 7.70 -3.92
N ILE A 10 8.25 8.50 -3.13
CA ILE A 10 7.42 7.96 -2.05
C ILE A 10 6.29 7.13 -2.64
N ARG A 11 5.63 7.65 -3.70
CA ARG A 11 4.55 6.92 -4.35
C ARG A 11 5.06 5.60 -4.92
N ASN A 12 6.21 5.61 -5.57
CA ASN A 12 6.77 4.40 -6.17
C ASN A 12 7.13 3.37 -5.12
N ALA A 13 7.67 3.81 -3.98
CA ALA A 13 7.98 2.90 -2.89
C ALA A 13 6.71 2.28 -2.32
N ALA A 14 5.67 3.09 -2.12
CA ALA A 14 4.39 2.59 -1.63
C ALA A 14 3.77 1.63 -2.63
N ALA A 15 3.87 1.95 -3.92
CA ALA A 15 3.34 1.07 -4.97
C ALA A 15 4.01 -0.29 -4.94
N ALA A 16 5.33 -0.31 -4.75
CA ALA A 16 6.06 -1.57 -4.67
C ALA A 16 5.61 -2.39 -3.45
N LEU A 17 5.43 -1.73 -2.33
CA LEU A 17 4.97 -2.39 -1.11
C LEU A 17 3.56 -2.94 -1.27
N ILE A 18 2.68 -2.15 -1.88
CA ILE A 18 1.31 -2.58 -2.13
C ILE A 18 1.30 -3.80 -3.05
N LYS A 19 2.08 -3.75 -4.11
CA LYS A 19 2.14 -4.85 -5.07
C LYS A 19 2.63 -6.13 -4.40
N ASP A 20 3.69 -6.04 -3.61
CA ASP A 20 4.23 -7.20 -2.91
C ASP A 20 3.24 -7.74 -1.89
N ASN A 21 2.58 -6.84 -1.16
CA ASN A 21 1.59 -7.24 -0.18
C ASN A 21 0.41 -7.95 -0.84
N ASP A 22 -0.08 -7.38 -1.94
CA ASP A 22 -1.27 -7.90 -2.60
C ASP A 22 -1.02 -9.25 -3.27
N LYS A 23 0.22 -9.55 -3.61
CA LYS A 23 0.57 -10.86 -4.13
C LYS A 23 0.18 -11.98 -3.21
N ASN A 24 0.19 -11.72 -1.92
CA ASN A 24 -0.15 -12.73 -0.92
C ASN A 24 -1.62 -13.14 -1.01
N LEU A 25 -2.47 -12.31 -1.58
CA LEU A 25 -3.87 -12.66 -1.80
C LEU A 25 -4.02 -13.70 -2.89
N GLU A 26 -3.09 -13.73 -3.84
CA GLU A 26 -3.13 -14.70 -4.94
C GLU A 26 -2.58 -16.05 -4.53
N ILE A 27 -1.73 -16.06 -3.52
CA ILE A 27 -1.14 -17.28 -3.00
C ILE A 27 -2.09 -17.85 -1.95
N SER A 28 -2.97 -18.69 -2.32
CA SER A 28 -3.99 -19.23 -1.40
C SER A 28 -3.35 -20.01 -0.27
N ASP A 29 -2.70 -19.32 0.63
CA ASP A 29 -2.08 -19.93 1.79
C ASP A 29 -3.07 -19.84 2.95
N PRO A 30 -3.57 -20.98 3.42
CA PRO A 30 -4.58 -20.97 4.49
C PRO A 30 -4.06 -20.39 5.79
N GLY A 31 -2.76 -20.18 5.92
CA GLY A 31 -2.20 -19.56 7.10
C GLY A 31 -2.18 -18.04 7.05
N TYR A 32 -2.53 -17.48 5.92
CA TYR A 32 -2.49 -16.03 5.76
C TYR A 32 -3.81 -15.38 6.13
N ASP A 33 -3.72 -14.31 6.88
CA ASP A 33 -4.89 -13.52 7.27
C ASP A 33 -5.15 -12.47 6.19
N THR A 34 -6.21 -12.63 5.41
CA THR A 34 -6.54 -11.70 4.36
C THR A 34 -6.88 -10.33 4.92
N GLY A 35 -7.44 -10.28 6.13
CA GLY A 35 -7.73 -9.00 6.78
C GLY A 35 -6.47 -8.20 7.02
N TYR A 36 -5.40 -8.88 7.41
CA TYR A 36 -4.11 -8.22 7.61
C TYR A 36 -3.58 -7.65 6.30
N ILE A 37 -3.67 -8.44 5.22
CA ILE A 37 -3.18 -8.01 3.91
C ILE A 37 -3.98 -6.79 3.44
N GLU A 38 -5.29 -6.83 3.59
CA GLU A 38 -6.15 -5.72 3.21
C GLU A 38 -5.86 -4.49 4.05
N GLY A 39 -5.60 -4.69 5.34
CA GLY A 39 -5.25 -3.60 6.23
C GLY A 39 -3.96 -2.91 5.84
N VAL A 40 -2.95 -3.69 5.45
CA VAL A 40 -1.69 -3.13 5.00
C VAL A 40 -1.89 -2.33 3.72
N HIS A 41 -2.66 -2.88 2.78
CA HIS A 41 -2.97 -2.18 1.53
C HIS A 41 -3.64 -0.84 1.83
N ASP A 42 -4.68 -0.87 2.63
CA ASP A 42 -5.45 0.34 2.93
C ASP A 42 -4.64 1.35 3.74
N GLY A 43 -3.76 0.85 4.61
CA GLY A 43 -2.87 1.72 5.37
C GLY A 43 -1.91 2.48 4.49
N LEU A 44 -1.38 1.81 3.46
CA LEU A 44 -0.47 2.47 2.53
C LEU A 44 -1.21 3.49 1.67
N VAL A 45 -2.43 3.16 1.24
CA VAL A 45 -3.27 4.12 0.51
C VAL A 45 -3.55 5.34 1.39
N ASP A 46 -3.88 5.10 2.65
CA ASP A 46 -4.15 6.17 3.60
C ASP A 46 -2.94 7.07 3.79
N LEU A 47 -1.76 6.46 3.87
CA LEU A 47 -0.53 7.22 4.03
C LEU A 47 -0.31 8.17 2.85
N LEU A 48 -0.52 7.67 1.63
CA LEU A 48 -0.38 8.51 0.45
C LEU A 48 -1.38 9.65 0.46
N ASN A 49 -2.62 9.37 0.89
CA ASN A 49 -3.65 10.40 0.97
C ASN A 49 -3.30 11.46 2.03
N LYS A 50 -2.77 11.03 3.16
CA LYS A 50 -2.38 11.96 4.22
C LYS A 50 -1.25 12.87 3.80
N LEU A 51 -0.36 12.37 2.97
CA LEU A 51 0.75 13.14 2.45
C LEU A 51 0.36 14.01 1.25
N GLY A 52 -0.86 13.83 0.76
CA GLY A 52 -1.34 14.59 -0.39
C GLY A 52 -0.72 14.13 -1.70
N ILE A 53 -0.27 12.89 -1.76
CA ILE A 53 0.38 12.35 -2.95
C ILE A 53 -0.67 11.77 -3.88
N ILE A 54 -0.63 12.16 -5.14
CA ILE A 54 -1.58 11.68 -6.15
C ILE A 54 -1.24 10.25 -6.52
N HIS A 55 -2.25 9.38 -6.51
CA HIS A 55 -2.07 7.96 -6.83
C HIS A 55 -3.39 7.39 -7.35
N ASP A 56 -3.31 6.17 -7.91
CA ASP A 56 -4.46 5.49 -8.48
C ASP A 56 -4.97 4.33 -7.63
N PHE A 57 -4.45 4.17 -6.42
CA PHE A 57 -4.81 3.03 -5.59
C PHE A 57 -6.18 3.22 -4.96
N GLN A 58 -6.91 2.11 -4.87
CA GLN A 58 -8.23 2.09 -4.27
C GLN A 58 -8.15 1.35 -2.93
N TYR A 59 -9.03 1.74 -2.00
CA TYR A 59 -9.16 0.99 -0.76
C TYR A 59 -9.79 -0.37 -1.04
N MET A 60 -9.39 -1.36 -0.26
CA MET A 60 -10.00 -2.69 -0.34
C MET A 60 -11.20 -2.81 0.58
N ASN A 61 -11.09 -2.24 1.78
CA ASN A 61 -12.12 -2.36 2.80
C ASN A 61 -13.00 -1.14 2.93
N TYR A 62 -12.44 0.02 2.63
CA TYR A 62 -13.20 1.26 2.72
C TYR A 62 -13.80 1.55 1.36
N SER A 63 -15.08 1.66 1.30
CA SER A 63 -15.75 1.95 0.04
C SER A 63 -16.55 3.22 0.10
#